data_ddab29d79115d3c3205f674eda9fe924
#
_entry.id   ddab29d79115d3c3205f674eda9fe924
#
_cell.length_a   1.000
_cell.length_b   1.000
_cell.length_c   1.000
_cell.angle_alpha   90.00
_cell.angle_beta   90.00
_cell.angle_gamma   90.00
#
_symmetry.space_group_name_H-M   'P 1'
#
loop_
_entity.id
_entity.type
_entity.pdbx_description
1 polymer ?
#
loop_
_entity_poly.entity_id
_entity_poly.type
_entity_poly.pdbx_seq_one_letter_code
_entity_poly.pdbx_strand_id
1 'polypeptide(L)'
;KLRKGAGDAVRRWVTEAGGDWPQEIEDSVTQIAEGGGTPLPVAVEESDGTRRVIAVVQLSDVVKPGMAERFAELRQMGIKTIMVTGDNPLTAAAIAKEAGVDDYIAEATPEDKLARIREEQAHGRMVAMTGDGTNDAPALAQADVGVAMNTGTSAAKEAANMVDLDSDPTKLIDVVRIGKQLLITRGALTTFSLANDLAKYFAILPALFSTQLPHLERLNVMHLHSPQSAIVSAVVFNALIIVALIPLALKGVAYKPASASSLLRRNLGIWGLGGVITPFLGIWLIDQVVNLLPGM
;
A
#
# COMPACT_ATOMS: atom_id res chain seq x y z
N LYS A 1 -3.32 7.45 -49.63
CA LYS A 1 -2.77 7.53 -48.25
C LYS A 1 -3.55 6.59 -47.34
N LEU A 2 -2.90 6.07 -46.30
CA LEU A 2 -3.52 5.23 -45.30
C LEU A 2 -3.54 5.99 -43.95
N ARG A 3 -4.67 5.96 -43.25
CA ARG A 3 -4.85 6.55 -41.93
C ARG A 3 -5.51 5.55 -40.97
N LYS A 4 -5.00 5.45 -39.75
CA LYS A 4 -5.60 4.71 -38.66
C LYS A 4 -5.64 5.60 -37.40
N GLY A 5 -6.57 5.37 -36.49
CA GLY A 5 -6.64 6.13 -35.24
C GLY A 5 -7.98 5.92 -34.53
N ALA A 6 -8.24 6.79 -33.55
CA ALA A 6 -9.51 6.79 -32.82
C ALA A 6 -10.70 6.93 -33.77
N GLY A 7 -11.82 6.25 -33.45
CA GLY A 7 -13.02 6.18 -34.29
C GLY A 7 -13.49 7.54 -34.77
N ASP A 8 -13.68 8.49 -33.86
CA ASP A 8 -14.14 9.84 -34.17
C ASP A 8 -13.20 10.63 -35.09
N ALA A 9 -11.87 10.46 -34.90
CA ALA A 9 -10.88 11.16 -35.70
C ALA A 9 -10.83 10.62 -37.14
N VAL A 10 -10.95 9.30 -37.32
CA VAL A 10 -10.98 8.66 -38.65
C VAL A 10 -12.32 8.92 -39.32
N ARG A 11 -13.44 8.82 -38.60
CA ARG A 11 -14.77 9.14 -39.09
C ARG A 11 -14.82 10.57 -39.64
N ARG A 12 -14.39 11.55 -38.86
CA ARG A 12 -14.34 12.95 -39.29
C ARG A 12 -13.49 13.12 -40.55
N TRP A 13 -12.32 12.51 -40.59
CA TRP A 13 -11.44 12.61 -41.75
C TRP A 13 -12.03 12.00 -43.01
N VAL A 14 -12.81 10.90 -42.92
CA VAL A 14 -13.49 10.27 -44.04
C VAL A 14 -14.67 11.16 -44.51
N THR A 15 -15.53 11.62 -43.60
CA THR A 15 -16.73 12.39 -43.92
C THR A 15 -16.42 13.80 -44.42
N GLU A 16 -15.35 14.44 -43.99
CA GLU A 16 -14.87 15.74 -44.51
C GLU A 16 -14.54 15.70 -46.02
N ALA A 17 -14.18 14.54 -46.55
CA ALA A 17 -13.93 14.34 -47.99
C ALA A 17 -15.15 13.78 -48.73
N GLY A 18 -16.36 13.80 -48.10
CA GLY A 18 -17.57 13.25 -48.69
C GLY A 18 -17.64 11.73 -48.72
N GLY A 19 -16.70 11.04 -48.00
CA GLY A 19 -16.73 9.58 -47.84
C GLY A 19 -17.83 9.10 -46.91
N ASP A 20 -18.28 7.86 -47.13
CA ASP A 20 -19.33 7.24 -46.33
C ASP A 20 -18.75 6.56 -45.09
N TRP A 21 -19.53 6.56 -43.97
CA TRP A 21 -19.24 5.84 -42.76
C TRP A 21 -20.31 4.77 -42.54
N PRO A 22 -20.07 3.53 -42.99
CA PRO A 22 -21.05 2.45 -42.91
C PRO A 22 -21.47 2.14 -41.47
N GLN A 23 -22.73 1.80 -41.26
CA GLN A 23 -23.25 1.41 -39.94
C GLN A 23 -22.53 0.17 -39.40
N GLU A 24 -22.15 -0.77 -40.25
CA GLU A 24 -21.37 -1.96 -39.90
C GLU A 24 -20.02 -1.63 -39.21
N ILE A 25 -19.40 -0.52 -39.62
CA ILE A 25 -18.14 -0.03 -39.00
C ILE A 25 -18.44 0.54 -37.62
N GLU A 26 -19.52 1.30 -37.46
CA GLU A 26 -19.98 1.85 -36.17
C GLU A 26 -20.31 0.73 -35.19
N ASP A 27 -21.07 -0.28 -35.66
CA ASP A 27 -21.41 -1.47 -34.85
C ASP A 27 -20.16 -2.26 -34.43
N SER A 28 -19.21 -2.43 -35.36
CA SER A 28 -17.95 -3.11 -35.08
C SER A 28 -17.10 -2.33 -34.05
N VAL A 29 -17.00 -1.01 -34.17
CA VAL A 29 -16.31 -0.12 -33.21
C VAL A 29 -16.94 -0.24 -31.83
N THR A 30 -18.30 -0.18 -31.78
CA THR A 30 -19.03 -0.31 -30.50
C THR A 30 -18.84 -1.68 -29.89
N GLN A 31 -18.99 -2.76 -30.65
CA GLN A 31 -18.85 -4.13 -30.16
C GLN A 31 -17.43 -4.41 -29.61
N ILE A 32 -16.38 -3.93 -30.31
CA ILE A 32 -15.01 -4.06 -29.85
C ILE A 32 -14.80 -3.30 -28.54
N ALA A 33 -15.32 -2.06 -28.45
CA ALA A 33 -15.19 -1.23 -27.25
C ALA A 33 -15.95 -1.81 -26.05
N GLU A 34 -17.18 -2.30 -26.24
CA GLU A 34 -17.97 -2.99 -25.20
C GLU A 34 -17.29 -4.28 -24.70
N GLY A 35 -16.55 -4.96 -25.60
CA GLY A 35 -15.72 -6.12 -25.25
C GLY A 35 -14.40 -5.77 -24.55
N GLY A 36 -14.14 -4.49 -24.21
CA GLY A 36 -12.92 -4.03 -23.56
C GLY A 36 -11.73 -3.88 -24.50
N GLY A 37 -11.93 -4.00 -25.81
CA GLY A 37 -10.91 -3.76 -26.82
C GLY A 37 -10.85 -2.29 -27.23
N THR A 38 -9.69 -1.86 -27.78
CA THR A 38 -9.52 -0.55 -28.41
C THR A 38 -9.73 -0.68 -29.90
N PRO A 39 -10.85 -0.13 -30.47
CA PRO A 39 -11.11 -0.17 -31.89
C PRO A 39 -10.27 0.89 -32.61
N LEU A 40 -9.54 0.49 -33.65
CA LEU A 40 -8.77 1.37 -34.51
C LEU A 40 -9.30 1.23 -35.96
N PRO A 41 -10.24 2.06 -36.41
CA PRO A 41 -10.62 2.12 -37.82
C PRO A 41 -9.44 2.50 -38.70
N VAL A 42 -9.39 1.85 -39.86
CA VAL A 42 -8.41 2.07 -40.90
C VAL A 42 -9.12 2.58 -42.15
N ALA A 43 -8.67 3.72 -42.65
CA ALA A 43 -9.24 4.34 -43.83
C ALA A 43 -8.15 4.64 -44.87
N VAL A 44 -8.53 4.63 -46.14
CA VAL A 44 -7.66 4.90 -47.27
C VAL A 44 -8.18 6.12 -48.04
N GLU A 45 -7.24 6.92 -48.55
CA GLU A 45 -7.48 7.98 -49.54
C GLU A 45 -6.96 7.50 -50.89
N GLU A 46 -7.87 7.33 -51.83
CA GLU A 46 -7.58 6.90 -53.21
C GLU A 46 -6.91 8.02 -54.02
N SER A 47 -6.50 7.73 -55.23
CA SER A 47 -5.82 8.69 -56.10
C SER A 47 -6.71 9.84 -56.59
N ASP A 48 -8.02 9.64 -56.58
CA ASP A 48 -9.06 10.64 -56.93
C ASP A 48 -9.45 11.53 -55.75
N GLY A 49 -8.88 11.32 -54.56
CA GLY A 49 -9.16 12.07 -53.32
C GLY A 49 -10.34 11.52 -52.54
N THR A 50 -10.99 10.46 -52.99
CA THR A 50 -12.06 9.79 -52.19
C THR A 50 -11.50 9.09 -51.01
N ARG A 51 -12.20 9.11 -49.87
CA ARG A 51 -11.78 8.45 -48.63
C ARG A 51 -12.84 7.43 -48.22
N ARG A 52 -12.38 6.24 -47.83
CA ARG A 52 -13.27 5.17 -47.38
C ARG A 52 -12.62 4.37 -46.26
N VAL A 53 -13.44 3.86 -45.35
CA VAL A 53 -13.00 2.89 -44.32
C VAL A 53 -12.85 1.52 -44.98
N ILE A 54 -11.79 0.80 -44.64
CA ILE A 54 -11.50 -0.51 -45.19
C ILE A 54 -11.47 -1.63 -44.12
N ALA A 55 -11.24 -1.29 -42.86
CA ALA A 55 -11.16 -2.28 -41.77
C ALA A 55 -11.28 -1.59 -40.41
N VAL A 56 -11.58 -2.38 -39.39
CA VAL A 56 -11.38 -2.02 -37.98
C VAL A 56 -10.41 -3.01 -37.38
N VAL A 57 -9.30 -2.50 -36.81
CA VAL A 57 -8.33 -3.30 -36.07
C VAL A 57 -8.72 -3.29 -34.61
N GLN A 58 -8.86 -4.46 -34.02
CA GLN A 58 -9.07 -4.62 -32.60
C GLN A 58 -7.72 -4.75 -31.88
N LEU A 59 -7.45 -3.87 -30.94
CA LEU A 59 -6.42 -4.08 -29.92
C LEU A 59 -7.11 -4.54 -28.66
N SER A 60 -6.63 -5.60 -28.06
CA SER A 60 -7.18 -6.09 -26.79
C SER A 60 -6.06 -6.07 -25.74
N ASP A 61 -6.26 -5.27 -24.72
CA ASP A 61 -5.46 -5.36 -23.51
C ASP A 61 -5.99 -6.52 -22.67
N VAL A 62 -5.09 -7.39 -22.26
CA VAL A 62 -5.44 -8.52 -21.39
C VAL A 62 -5.13 -8.12 -19.96
N VAL A 63 -6.15 -8.05 -19.14
CA VAL A 63 -5.98 -7.88 -17.69
C VAL A 63 -5.20 -9.08 -17.15
N LYS A 64 -4.09 -8.81 -16.45
CA LYS A 64 -3.27 -9.90 -15.89
C LYS A 64 -4.09 -10.73 -14.91
N PRO A 65 -3.99 -12.08 -14.95
CA PRO A 65 -4.70 -12.94 -14.00
C PRO A 65 -4.40 -12.58 -12.55
N GLY A 66 -5.42 -12.61 -11.69
CA GLY A 66 -5.27 -12.31 -10.27
C GLY A 66 -5.32 -10.82 -9.90
N MET A 67 -5.54 -9.91 -10.87
CA MET A 67 -5.63 -8.46 -10.60
C MET A 67 -6.81 -8.12 -9.69
N ALA A 68 -7.98 -8.71 -9.95
CA ALA A 68 -9.20 -8.42 -9.20
C ALA A 68 -9.05 -8.80 -7.71
N GLU A 69 -8.44 -9.94 -7.42
CA GLU A 69 -8.14 -10.38 -6.05
C GLU A 69 -7.15 -9.43 -5.36
N ARG A 70 -6.16 -8.97 -6.08
CA ARG A 70 -5.17 -8.03 -5.56
C ARG A 70 -5.77 -6.66 -5.26
N PHE A 71 -6.62 -6.13 -6.13
CA PHE A 71 -7.34 -4.87 -5.84
C PHE A 71 -8.35 -5.03 -4.71
N ALA A 72 -8.99 -6.19 -4.57
CA ALA A 72 -9.81 -6.49 -3.41
C ALA A 72 -9.00 -6.50 -2.10
N GLU A 73 -7.75 -6.96 -2.12
CA GLU A 73 -6.83 -6.89 -0.98
C GLU A 73 -6.49 -5.44 -0.62
N LEU A 74 -6.19 -4.57 -1.60
CA LEU A 74 -5.98 -3.13 -1.37
C LEU A 74 -7.21 -2.49 -0.72
N ARG A 75 -8.40 -2.82 -1.19
CA ARG A 75 -9.66 -2.32 -0.62
C ARG A 75 -9.84 -2.74 0.84
N GLN A 76 -9.48 -3.99 1.20
CA GLN A 76 -9.47 -4.44 2.59
C GLN A 76 -8.47 -3.67 3.46
N MET A 77 -7.39 -3.19 2.87
CA MET A 77 -6.42 -2.31 3.54
C MET A 77 -6.90 -0.85 3.67
N GLY A 78 -8.09 -0.52 3.15
CA GLY A 78 -8.65 0.83 3.14
C GLY A 78 -8.05 1.74 2.06
N ILE A 79 -7.53 1.15 0.97
CA ILE A 79 -6.95 1.88 -0.16
C ILE A 79 -7.94 1.84 -1.30
N LYS A 80 -8.31 3.02 -1.83
CA LYS A 80 -9.12 3.17 -3.03
C LYS A 80 -8.21 3.10 -4.26
N THR A 81 -8.65 2.34 -5.26
CA THR A 81 -7.94 2.19 -6.55
C THR A 81 -8.70 2.90 -7.66
N ILE A 82 -8.00 3.70 -8.43
CA ILE A 82 -8.58 4.46 -9.55
C ILE A 82 -7.75 4.16 -10.79
N MET A 83 -8.38 3.63 -11.83
CA MET A 83 -7.76 3.46 -13.13
C MET A 83 -7.88 4.76 -13.93
N VAL A 84 -6.76 5.24 -14.49
CA VAL A 84 -6.74 6.43 -15.32
C VAL A 84 -6.17 6.06 -16.69
N THR A 85 -6.99 6.16 -17.72
CA THR A 85 -6.63 5.73 -19.07
C THR A 85 -7.03 6.77 -20.12
N GLY A 86 -6.31 6.78 -21.25
CA GLY A 86 -6.67 7.54 -22.43
C GLY A 86 -7.73 6.86 -23.33
N ASP A 87 -8.17 5.65 -22.98
CA ASP A 87 -9.17 4.92 -23.75
C ASP A 87 -10.54 5.56 -23.65
N ASN A 88 -11.41 5.19 -24.60
CA ASN A 88 -12.81 5.63 -24.59
C ASN A 88 -13.58 5.05 -23.38
N PRO A 89 -14.70 5.68 -22.98
CA PRO A 89 -15.43 5.28 -21.77
C PRO A 89 -15.95 3.83 -21.78
N LEU A 90 -16.31 3.26 -22.93
CA LEU A 90 -16.80 1.87 -23.02
C LEU A 90 -15.66 0.87 -22.72
N THR A 91 -14.52 1.06 -23.37
CA THR A 91 -13.31 0.25 -23.13
C THR A 91 -12.83 0.39 -21.69
N ALA A 92 -12.75 1.62 -21.20
CA ALA A 92 -12.32 1.88 -19.81
C ALA A 92 -13.25 1.22 -18.79
N ALA A 93 -14.58 1.29 -18.99
CA ALA A 93 -15.54 0.65 -18.09
C ALA A 93 -15.39 -0.88 -18.08
N ALA A 94 -15.21 -1.49 -19.25
CA ALA A 94 -15.02 -2.94 -19.38
C ALA A 94 -13.75 -3.41 -18.65
N ILE A 95 -12.61 -2.74 -18.90
CA ILE A 95 -11.32 -3.06 -18.25
C ILE A 95 -11.41 -2.81 -16.74
N ALA A 96 -11.99 -1.70 -16.29
CA ALA A 96 -12.15 -1.38 -14.88
C ALA A 96 -12.95 -2.44 -14.12
N LYS A 97 -14.03 -2.92 -14.75
CA LYS A 97 -14.88 -3.99 -14.21
C LYS A 97 -14.12 -5.32 -14.12
N GLU A 98 -13.39 -5.69 -15.17
CA GLU A 98 -12.59 -6.92 -15.20
C GLU A 98 -11.45 -6.88 -14.19
N ALA A 99 -10.72 -5.77 -14.13
CA ALA A 99 -9.64 -5.56 -13.17
C ALA A 99 -10.12 -5.42 -11.72
N GLY A 100 -11.39 -5.06 -11.50
CA GLY A 100 -11.98 -4.91 -10.17
C GLY A 100 -11.52 -3.67 -9.41
N VAL A 101 -11.18 -2.58 -10.12
CA VAL A 101 -10.85 -1.28 -9.50
C VAL A 101 -12.09 -0.59 -8.95
N ASP A 102 -11.91 0.38 -8.04
CA ASP A 102 -13.01 1.07 -7.37
C ASP A 102 -13.62 2.19 -8.22
N ASP A 103 -12.81 2.77 -9.13
CA ASP A 103 -13.21 3.91 -9.94
C ASP A 103 -12.35 3.98 -11.21
N TYR A 104 -12.78 4.73 -12.22
CA TYR A 104 -11.95 4.95 -13.41
C TYR A 104 -12.19 6.33 -14.02
N ILE A 105 -11.19 6.81 -14.76
CA ILE A 105 -11.26 8.03 -15.57
C ILE A 105 -10.84 7.64 -16.98
N ALA A 106 -11.75 7.83 -17.94
CA ALA A 106 -11.53 7.58 -19.35
C ALA A 106 -11.12 8.86 -20.09
N GLU A 107 -10.53 8.73 -21.28
CA GLU A 107 -10.09 9.85 -22.13
C GLU A 107 -9.20 10.87 -21.40
N ALA A 108 -8.50 10.41 -20.37
CA ALA A 108 -7.71 11.27 -19.50
C ALA A 108 -6.49 11.83 -20.22
N THR A 109 -6.35 13.14 -20.18
CA THR A 109 -5.13 13.85 -20.57
C THR A 109 -4.08 13.78 -19.45
N PRO A 110 -2.81 14.11 -19.72
CA PRO A 110 -1.79 14.23 -18.65
C PRO A 110 -2.18 15.25 -17.57
N GLU A 111 -2.86 16.33 -17.96
CA GLU A 111 -3.37 17.37 -17.07
C GLU A 111 -4.47 16.84 -16.15
N ASP A 112 -5.38 16.01 -16.66
CA ASP A 112 -6.44 15.38 -15.86
C ASP A 112 -5.86 14.44 -14.81
N LYS A 113 -4.84 13.65 -15.16
CA LYS A 113 -4.12 12.80 -14.22
C LYS A 113 -3.52 13.61 -13.08
N LEU A 114 -2.87 14.72 -13.41
CA LEU A 114 -2.25 15.62 -12.43
C LEU A 114 -3.31 16.30 -11.54
N ALA A 115 -4.40 16.78 -12.14
CA ALA A 115 -5.51 17.41 -11.43
C ALA A 115 -6.14 16.46 -10.43
N ARG A 116 -6.35 15.20 -10.83
CA ARG A 116 -6.94 14.17 -9.94
C ARG A 116 -6.05 13.88 -8.73
N ILE A 117 -4.74 13.80 -8.91
CA ILE A 117 -3.80 13.60 -7.80
C ILE A 117 -3.88 14.77 -6.82
N ARG A 118 -3.85 16.00 -7.32
CA ARG A 118 -3.94 17.21 -6.49
C ARG A 118 -5.26 17.30 -5.74
N GLU A 119 -6.37 16.90 -6.35
CA GLU A 119 -7.68 16.84 -5.72
C GLU A 119 -7.67 15.88 -4.51
N GLU A 120 -7.15 14.67 -4.69
CA GLU A 120 -7.07 13.69 -3.59
C GLU A 120 -6.12 14.18 -2.47
N GLN A 121 -5.00 14.78 -2.83
CA GLN A 121 -4.05 15.38 -1.86
C GLN A 121 -4.68 16.56 -1.10
N ALA A 122 -5.48 17.40 -1.75
CA ALA A 122 -6.20 18.50 -1.11
C ALA A 122 -7.23 18.02 -0.07
N HIS A 123 -7.74 16.81 -0.24
CA HIS A 123 -8.59 16.13 0.75
C HIS A 123 -7.79 15.45 1.88
N GLY A 124 -6.48 15.65 1.95
CA GLY A 124 -5.60 15.06 2.97
C GLY A 124 -5.29 13.57 2.74
N ARG A 125 -5.48 13.06 1.55
CA ARG A 125 -5.17 11.67 1.20
C ARG A 125 -3.77 11.57 0.61
N MET A 126 -3.06 10.51 0.95
CA MET A 126 -1.82 10.15 0.27
C MET A 126 -2.13 9.40 -1.01
N VAL A 127 -1.46 9.79 -2.09
CA VAL A 127 -1.67 9.23 -3.43
C VAL A 127 -0.43 8.49 -3.89
N ALA A 128 -0.60 7.22 -4.26
CA ALA A 128 0.38 6.47 -5.02
C ALA A 128 -0.03 6.42 -6.50
N MET A 129 0.91 6.69 -7.39
CA MET A 129 0.72 6.65 -8.84
C MET A 129 1.65 5.61 -9.45
N THR A 130 1.12 4.76 -10.33
CA THR A 130 1.95 3.89 -11.19
C THR A 130 1.77 4.29 -12.65
N GLY A 131 2.86 4.30 -13.41
CA GLY A 131 2.81 4.63 -14.84
C GLY A 131 4.10 4.25 -15.55
N ASP A 132 4.04 4.20 -16.87
CA ASP A 132 5.17 3.80 -17.74
C ASP A 132 5.46 4.79 -18.88
N GLY A 133 4.52 5.69 -19.17
CA GLY A 133 4.61 6.64 -20.26
C GLY A 133 5.32 7.95 -19.90
N THR A 134 5.84 8.63 -20.92
CA THR A 134 6.35 10.02 -20.77
C THR A 134 5.23 10.96 -20.30
N ASN A 135 3.99 10.70 -20.71
CA ASN A 135 2.81 11.46 -20.31
C ASN A 135 2.47 11.28 -18.83
N ASP A 136 2.99 10.24 -18.18
CA ASP A 136 2.78 9.98 -16.74
C ASP A 136 3.81 10.69 -15.86
N ALA A 137 4.92 11.17 -16.41
CA ALA A 137 6.00 11.76 -15.64
C ALA A 137 5.56 12.92 -14.72
N PRO A 138 4.73 13.90 -15.15
CA PRO A 138 4.23 14.94 -14.25
C PRO A 138 3.37 14.41 -13.10
N ALA A 139 2.55 13.39 -13.37
CA ALA A 139 1.69 12.74 -12.38
C ALA A 139 2.50 11.89 -11.39
N LEU A 140 3.52 11.15 -11.88
CA LEU A 140 4.46 10.40 -11.04
C LEU A 140 5.24 11.30 -10.10
N ALA A 141 5.71 12.47 -10.58
CA ALA A 141 6.43 13.44 -9.76
C ALA A 141 5.54 14.14 -8.72
N GLN A 142 4.24 14.35 -9.02
CA GLN A 142 3.29 14.98 -8.13
C GLN A 142 2.81 14.03 -7.02
N ALA A 143 2.71 12.75 -7.30
CA ALA A 143 2.22 11.76 -6.33
C ALA A 143 3.14 11.67 -5.10
N ASP A 144 2.57 11.36 -3.93
CA ASP A 144 3.36 11.11 -2.71
C ASP A 144 4.30 9.89 -2.89
N VAL A 145 3.84 8.91 -3.67
CA VAL A 145 4.64 7.76 -4.10
C VAL A 145 4.44 7.53 -5.59
N GLY A 146 5.46 7.84 -6.39
CA GLY A 146 5.50 7.56 -7.82
C GLY A 146 6.26 6.25 -8.09
N VAL A 147 5.64 5.31 -8.82
CA VAL A 147 6.24 4.03 -9.18
C VAL A 147 6.26 3.90 -10.71
N ALA A 148 7.43 3.94 -11.30
CA ALA A 148 7.60 3.70 -12.74
C ALA A 148 7.81 2.20 -13.01
N MET A 149 7.31 1.74 -14.15
CA MET A 149 7.59 0.40 -14.63
C MET A 149 9.02 0.31 -15.25
N ASN A 150 9.69 -0.81 -15.10
CA ASN A 150 11.01 -1.00 -15.71
C ASN A 150 10.96 -0.91 -17.24
N THR A 151 9.87 -1.34 -17.85
CA THR A 151 9.59 -1.21 -19.28
C THR A 151 9.24 0.22 -19.70
N GLY A 152 9.01 1.11 -18.73
CA GLY A 152 8.61 2.49 -18.97
C GLY A 152 9.73 3.37 -19.54
N THR A 153 9.33 4.56 -19.98
CA THR A 153 10.25 5.57 -20.54
C THR A 153 11.24 6.10 -19.51
N SER A 154 12.38 6.62 -19.97
CA SER A 154 13.37 7.26 -19.07
C SER A 154 12.74 8.41 -18.29
N ALA A 155 11.87 9.22 -18.94
CA ALA A 155 11.19 10.32 -18.28
C ALA A 155 10.29 9.86 -17.11
N ALA A 156 9.55 8.76 -17.28
CA ALA A 156 8.75 8.18 -16.20
C ALA A 156 9.64 7.69 -15.05
N LYS A 157 10.74 7.00 -15.34
CA LYS A 157 11.69 6.49 -14.35
C LYS A 157 12.38 7.59 -13.55
N GLU A 158 12.75 8.69 -14.20
CA GLU A 158 13.39 9.84 -13.54
C GLU A 158 12.41 10.63 -12.66
N ALA A 159 11.13 10.67 -13.05
CA ALA A 159 10.08 11.36 -12.30
C ALA A 159 9.59 10.57 -11.08
N ALA A 160 9.75 9.26 -11.08
CA ALA A 160 9.24 8.38 -10.03
C ALA A 160 10.19 8.28 -8.82
N ASN A 161 9.62 7.99 -7.64
CA ASN A 161 10.41 7.68 -6.43
C ASN A 161 10.97 6.26 -6.43
N MET A 162 10.30 5.35 -7.15
CA MET A 162 10.64 3.93 -7.22
C MET A 162 10.49 3.42 -8.65
N VAL A 163 11.23 2.36 -8.97
CA VAL A 163 11.08 1.62 -10.23
C VAL A 163 10.75 0.17 -9.90
N ASP A 164 9.62 -0.31 -10.43
CA ASP A 164 9.25 -1.71 -10.36
C ASP A 164 9.96 -2.49 -11.47
N LEU A 165 10.90 -3.35 -11.09
CA LEU A 165 11.74 -4.12 -12.00
C LEU A 165 10.97 -5.21 -12.77
N ASP A 166 9.89 -5.71 -12.20
CA ASP A 166 9.04 -6.75 -12.81
C ASP A 166 7.97 -6.16 -13.75
N SER A 167 7.82 -4.83 -13.76
CA SER A 167 6.77 -4.12 -14.49
C SER A 167 5.37 -4.67 -14.19
N ASP A 168 5.10 -4.90 -12.91
CA ASP A 168 3.83 -5.40 -12.40
C ASP A 168 3.19 -4.39 -11.44
N PRO A 169 2.13 -3.68 -11.87
CA PRO A 169 1.49 -2.65 -11.04
C PRO A 169 0.95 -3.19 -9.71
N THR A 170 0.75 -4.50 -9.60
CA THR A 170 0.30 -5.13 -8.35
C THR A 170 1.40 -5.20 -7.28
N LYS A 171 2.65 -4.98 -7.62
CA LYS A 171 3.78 -4.89 -6.67
C LYS A 171 3.63 -3.74 -5.67
N LEU A 172 2.88 -2.71 -6.03
CA LEU A 172 2.52 -1.64 -5.10
C LEU A 172 1.84 -2.20 -3.83
N ILE A 173 1.08 -3.30 -3.97
CA ILE A 173 0.45 -3.99 -2.82
C ILE A 173 1.49 -4.50 -1.85
N ASP A 174 2.56 -5.11 -2.37
CA ASP A 174 3.65 -5.63 -1.54
C ASP A 174 4.40 -4.48 -0.84
N VAL A 175 4.63 -3.36 -1.53
CA VAL A 175 5.22 -2.15 -0.94
C VAL A 175 4.35 -1.63 0.21
N VAL A 176 3.05 -1.49 0.00
CA VAL A 176 2.10 -1.05 1.02
C VAL A 176 2.04 -2.04 2.19
N ARG A 177 2.00 -3.34 1.90
CA ARG A 177 1.98 -4.40 2.92
C ARG A 177 3.23 -4.35 3.80
N ILE A 178 4.41 -4.26 3.19
CA ILE A 178 5.70 -4.17 3.89
C ILE A 178 5.74 -2.88 4.72
N GLY A 179 5.36 -1.73 4.13
CA GLY A 179 5.31 -0.46 4.84
C GLY A 179 4.40 -0.50 6.07
N LYS A 180 3.18 -1.04 5.93
CA LYS A 180 2.25 -1.24 7.06
C LYS A 180 2.80 -2.22 8.09
N GLN A 181 3.44 -3.31 7.66
CA GLN A 181 4.08 -4.26 8.58
C GLN A 181 5.19 -3.60 9.40
N LEU A 182 6.03 -2.78 8.79
CA LEU A 182 7.08 -2.04 9.50
C LEU A 182 6.50 -1.07 10.52
N LEU A 183 5.47 -0.30 10.16
CA LEU A 183 4.79 0.63 11.08
C LEU A 183 4.15 -0.10 12.26
N ILE A 184 3.48 -1.22 12.02
CA ILE A 184 2.85 -2.02 13.08
C ILE A 184 3.90 -2.65 13.97
N THR A 185 4.99 -3.16 13.40
CA THR A 185 6.12 -3.73 14.18
C THR A 185 6.72 -2.68 15.09
N ARG A 186 7.00 -1.48 14.56
CA ARG A 186 7.50 -0.36 15.36
C ARG A 186 6.53 0.00 16.48
N GLY A 187 5.23 0.12 16.17
CA GLY A 187 4.19 0.39 17.16
C GLY A 187 4.09 -0.68 18.24
N ALA A 188 4.18 -1.96 17.86
CA ALA A 188 4.17 -3.10 18.78
C ALA A 188 5.35 -3.06 19.75
N LEU A 189 6.58 -2.90 19.23
CA LEU A 189 7.79 -2.83 20.02
C LEU A 189 7.79 -1.63 20.97
N THR A 190 7.37 -0.46 20.50
CA THR A 190 7.26 0.76 21.33
C THR A 190 6.23 0.57 22.44
N THR A 191 5.05 0.03 22.13
CA THR A 191 4.00 -0.24 23.12
C THR A 191 4.46 -1.23 24.18
N PHE A 192 5.13 -2.31 23.76
CA PHE A 192 5.69 -3.30 24.66
C PHE A 192 6.77 -2.68 25.56
N SER A 193 7.72 -1.91 24.99
CA SER A 193 8.81 -1.28 25.73
C SER A 193 8.29 -0.33 26.80
N LEU A 194 7.36 0.56 26.45
CA LEU A 194 6.77 1.50 27.41
C LEU A 194 6.03 0.76 28.54
N ALA A 195 5.25 -0.25 28.22
CA ALA A 195 4.53 -1.05 29.20
C ALA A 195 5.48 -1.84 30.12
N ASN A 196 6.53 -2.42 29.53
CA ASN A 196 7.59 -3.14 30.24
C ASN A 196 8.40 -2.22 31.17
N ASP A 197 8.72 -1.00 30.74
CA ASP A 197 9.45 -0.03 31.58
C ASP A 197 8.58 0.43 32.76
N LEU A 198 7.30 0.68 32.53
CA LEU A 198 6.36 1.03 33.59
C LEU A 198 6.25 -0.11 34.64
N ALA A 199 6.13 -1.35 34.18
CA ALA A 199 6.00 -2.51 35.06
C ALA A 199 7.25 -2.75 35.93
N LYS A 200 8.44 -2.46 35.42
CA LYS A 200 9.71 -2.56 36.19
C LYS A 200 9.77 -1.60 37.38
N TYR A 201 9.08 -0.47 37.34
CA TYR A 201 9.04 0.43 38.48
C TYR A 201 8.41 -0.19 39.71
N PHE A 202 7.51 -1.15 39.58
CA PHE A 202 6.94 -1.91 40.70
C PHE A 202 7.95 -2.83 41.39
N ALA A 203 9.06 -3.16 40.76
CA ALA A 203 10.16 -3.86 41.39
C ALA A 203 11.20 -2.89 41.97
N ILE A 204 11.57 -1.87 41.19
CA ILE A 204 12.73 -1.01 41.47
C ILE A 204 12.41 0.04 42.55
N LEU A 205 11.25 0.70 42.50
CA LEU A 205 10.92 1.78 43.44
C LEU A 205 10.80 1.30 44.89
N PRO A 206 10.08 0.20 45.20
CA PRO A 206 10.09 -0.35 46.55
C PRO A 206 11.50 -0.75 47.01
N ALA A 207 12.26 -1.42 46.14
CA ALA A 207 13.63 -1.88 46.47
C ALA A 207 14.57 -0.73 46.86
N LEU A 208 14.45 0.44 46.18
CA LEU A 208 15.36 1.57 46.43
C LEU A 208 14.90 2.48 47.59
N PHE A 209 13.59 2.66 47.77
CA PHE A 209 13.06 3.77 48.56
C PHE A 209 12.16 3.36 49.73
N SER A 210 11.78 2.08 49.91
CA SER A 210 10.89 1.65 51.00
C SER A 210 11.40 2.01 52.41
N THR A 211 12.71 2.06 52.60
CA THR A 211 13.34 2.46 53.85
C THR A 211 13.13 3.96 54.16
N GLN A 212 13.24 4.84 53.16
CA GLN A 212 13.04 6.28 53.32
C GLN A 212 11.58 6.70 53.18
N LEU A 213 10.85 6.01 52.34
CA LEU A 213 9.45 6.28 52.01
C LEU A 213 8.58 5.02 52.15
N PRO A 214 8.15 4.68 53.42
CA PRO A 214 7.43 3.43 53.69
C PRO A 214 6.15 3.25 52.86
N HIS A 215 5.55 4.33 52.38
CA HIS A 215 4.36 4.25 51.51
C HIS A 215 4.60 3.58 50.15
N LEU A 216 5.86 3.57 49.67
CA LEU A 216 6.25 2.91 48.43
C LEU A 216 6.24 1.38 48.55
N GLU A 217 6.22 0.83 49.77
CA GLU A 217 6.05 -0.60 49.95
C GLU A 217 4.76 -1.15 49.39
N ARG A 218 3.72 -0.30 49.24
CA ARG A 218 2.45 -0.64 48.57
C ARG A 218 2.62 -0.96 47.10
N LEU A 219 3.73 -0.53 46.47
CA LEU A 219 4.07 -0.86 45.09
C LEU A 219 4.81 -2.20 44.94
N ASN A 220 5.19 -2.82 46.07
CA ASN A 220 5.86 -4.14 46.12
C ASN A 220 4.86 -5.28 45.81
N VAL A 221 4.23 -5.23 44.64
CA VAL A 221 3.23 -6.21 44.21
C VAL A 221 3.87 -7.56 43.89
N MET A 222 5.16 -7.58 43.53
CA MET A 222 5.88 -8.80 43.17
C MET A 222 6.39 -9.59 44.38
N HIS A 223 6.42 -8.98 45.57
CA HIS A 223 6.96 -9.59 46.81
C HIS A 223 8.29 -10.28 46.63
N LEU A 224 9.30 -9.54 46.09
CA LEU A 224 10.63 -10.03 45.81
C LEU A 224 11.41 -10.22 47.12
N HIS A 225 12.37 -11.14 47.13
CA HIS A 225 13.04 -11.62 48.36
C HIS A 225 13.86 -10.54 49.08
N SER A 226 14.60 -9.71 48.35
CA SER A 226 15.39 -8.62 48.91
C SER A 226 15.48 -7.43 47.97
N PRO A 227 15.81 -6.22 48.44
CA PRO A 227 16.06 -5.08 47.56
C PRO A 227 17.17 -5.35 46.54
N GLN A 228 18.22 -6.07 46.94
CA GLN A 228 19.37 -6.41 46.10
C GLN A 228 18.93 -7.38 45.00
N SER A 229 18.23 -8.46 45.36
CA SER A 229 17.76 -9.46 44.40
C SER A 229 16.75 -8.86 43.41
N ALA A 230 15.89 -7.94 43.87
CA ALA A 230 14.95 -7.25 43.05
C ALA A 230 15.60 -6.42 41.94
N ILE A 231 16.64 -5.65 42.30
CA ILE A 231 17.39 -4.83 41.33
C ILE A 231 18.14 -5.71 40.33
N VAL A 232 18.84 -6.73 40.80
CA VAL A 232 19.59 -7.66 39.95
C VAL A 232 18.64 -8.39 38.99
N SER A 233 17.52 -8.90 39.51
CA SER A 233 16.53 -9.60 38.72
C SER A 233 15.88 -8.71 37.62
N ALA A 234 15.63 -7.44 37.95
CA ALA A 234 15.13 -6.48 37.01
C ALA A 234 16.13 -6.16 35.87
N VAL A 235 17.43 -6.05 36.22
CA VAL A 235 18.52 -5.81 35.25
C VAL A 235 18.71 -7.03 34.34
N VAL A 236 18.80 -8.23 34.93
CA VAL A 236 18.94 -9.49 34.17
C VAL A 236 17.73 -9.68 33.23
N PHE A 237 16.51 -9.48 33.74
CA PHE A 237 15.31 -9.53 32.92
C PHE A 237 15.38 -8.56 31.73
N ASN A 238 15.82 -7.32 31.97
CA ASN A 238 15.97 -6.32 30.91
C ASN A 238 16.95 -6.76 29.82
N ALA A 239 18.07 -7.34 30.18
CA ALA A 239 19.01 -7.88 29.21
C ALA A 239 18.42 -9.03 28.38
N LEU A 240 17.74 -9.96 29.04
CA LEU A 240 17.12 -11.11 28.37
C LEU A 240 15.98 -10.68 27.42
N ILE A 241 15.13 -9.76 27.85
CA ILE A 241 13.99 -9.32 27.01
C ILE A 241 14.46 -8.55 25.77
N ILE A 242 15.54 -7.76 25.86
CA ILE A 242 16.13 -7.09 24.70
C ILE A 242 16.57 -8.13 23.67
N VAL A 243 17.32 -9.15 24.10
CA VAL A 243 17.77 -10.24 23.22
C VAL A 243 16.58 -10.98 22.61
N ALA A 244 15.52 -11.25 23.38
CA ALA A 244 14.32 -11.92 22.90
C ALA A 244 13.52 -11.08 21.88
N LEU A 245 13.57 -9.76 21.96
CA LEU A 245 12.87 -8.85 21.04
C LEU A 245 13.61 -8.63 19.70
N ILE A 246 14.93 -8.90 19.63
CA ILE A 246 15.70 -8.74 18.38
C ILE A 246 15.13 -9.56 17.22
N PRO A 247 14.84 -10.87 17.35
CA PRO A 247 14.24 -11.64 16.26
C PRO A 247 12.88 -11.10 15.83
N LEU A 248 12.07 -10.59 16.76
CA LEU A 248 10.79 -9.97 16.47
C LEU A 248 10.95 -8.65 15.71
N ALA A 249 11.94 -7.84 16.07
CA ALA A 249 12.26 -6.61 15.34
C ALA A 249 12.71 -6.88 13.90
N LEU A 250 13.49 -7.94 13.70
CA LEU A 250 14.01 -8.33 12.38
C LEU A 250 12.96 -8.99 11.48
N LYS A 251 12.15 -9.91 12.02
CA LYS A 251 11.09 -10.60 11.25
C LYS A 251 9.84 -9.76 11.07
N GLY A 252 9.60 -8.82 11.95
CA GLY A 252 8.37 -8.04 12.03
C GLY A 252 7.19 -8.82 12.62
N VAL A 253 6.18 -8.06 13.04
CA VAL A 253 4.88 -8.59 13.46
C VAL A 253 4.07 -8.93 12.23
N ALA A 254 3.45 -10.11 12.18
CA ALA A 254 2.60 -10.52 11.08
C ALA A 254 1.47 -9.51 10.84
N TYR A 255 1.45 -8.92 9.64
CA TYR A 255 0.39 -8.03 9.20
C TYR A 255 -0.80 -8.83 8.71
N LYS A 256 -1.98 -8.53 9.22
CA LYS A 256 -3.26 -8.97 8.66
C LYS A 256 -4.05 -7.73 8.28
N PRO A 257 -4.55 -7.63 7.03
CA PRO A 257 -5.38 -6.51 6.60
C PRO A 257 -6.53 -6.27 7.56
N ALA A 258 -6.63 -5.07 8.11
CA ALA A 258 -7.70 -4.68 9.02
C ALA A 258 -7.74 -3.14 9.14
N SER A 259 -8.85 -2.61 9.69
CA SER A 259 -8.98 -1.18 9.96
C SER A 259 -7.95 -0.69 10.99
N ALA A 260 -7.56 0.57 10.91
CA ALA A 260 -6.58 1.18 11.81
C ALA A 260 -6.98 1.03 13.30
N SER A 261 -8.27 1.19 13.62
CA SER A 261 -8.79 1.02 14.99
C SER A 261 -8.66 -0.42 15.48
N SER A 262 -8.92 -1.42 14.63
CA SER A 262 -8.77 -2.83 14.96
C SER A 262 -7.30 -3.19 15.21
N LEU A 263 -6.39 -2.69 14.36
CA LEU A 263 -4.95 -2.88 14.51
C LEU A 263 -4.44 -2.25 15.81
N LEU A 264 -4.90 -1.05 16.15
CA LEU A 264 -4.54 -0.37 17.40
C LEU A 264 -5.01 -1.16 18.63
N ARG A 265 -6.28 -1.59 18.65
CA ARG A 265 -6.83 -2.40 19.76
C ARG A 265 -6.07 -3.70 19.94
N ARG A 266 -5.77 -4.41 18.86
CA ARG A 266 -4.97 -5.64 18.89
C ARG A 266 -3.54 -5.38 19.40
N ASN A 267 -2.93 -4.28 18.96
CA ASN A 267 -1.59 -3.90 19.39
C ASN A 267 -1.54 -3.60 20.90
N LEU A 268 -2.47 -2.79 21.40
CA LEU A 268 -2.59 -2.50 22.83
C LEU A 268 -2.92 -3.74 23.65
N GLY A 269 -3.82 -4.62 23.16
CA GLY A 269 -4.20 -5.85 23.85
C GLY A 269 -3.05 -6.85 23.95
N ILE A 270 -2.30 -7.08 22.88
CA ILE A 270 -1.23 -8.09 22.89
C ILE A 270 0.06 -7.50 23.48
N TRP A 271 0.53 -6.36 22.94
CA TRP A 271 1.84 -5.80 23.29
C TRP A 271 1.80 -4.93 24.53
N GLY A 272 0.67 -4.22 24.79
CA GLY A 272 0.49 -3.44 26.01
C GLY A 272 0.32 -4.36 27.23
N LEU A 273 -0.67 -5.24 27.22
CA LEU A 273 -0.88 -6.19 28.32
C LEU A 273 0.29 -7.17 28.45
N GLY A 274 0.83 -7.68 27.34
CA GLY A 274 2.01 -8.52 27.33
C GLY A 274 3.23 -7.80 27.93
N GLY A 275 3.44 -6.52 27.59
CA GLY A 275 4.50 -5.69 28.13
C GLY A 275 4.37 -5.43 29.63
N VAL A 276 3.16 -5.41 30.17
CA VAL A 276 2.93 -5.31 31.63
C VAL A 276 3.16 -6.67 32.31
N ILE A 277 2.54 -7.73 31.82
CA ILE A 277 2.55 -9.05 32.48
C ILE A 277 3.95 -9.70 32.44
N THR A 278 4.66 -9.59 31.30
CA THR A 278 5.94 -10.27 31.12
C THR A 278 7.00 -9.89 32.16
N PRO A 279 7.20 -8.60 32.54
CA PRO A 279 8.14 -8.23 33.60
C PRO A 279 7.74 -8.77 34.97
N PHE A 280 6.46 -8.76 35.33
CA PHE A 280 5.99 -9.30 36.61
C PHE A 280 6.38 -10.77 36.76
N LEU A 281 6.10 -11.58 35.73
CA LEU A 281 6.45 -12.99 35.73
C LEU A 281 7.97 -13.22 35.57
N GLY A 282 8.60 -12.50 34.66
CA GLY A 282 10.02 -12.69 34.33
C GLY A 282 10.95 -12.27 35.48
N ILE A 283 10.70 -11.10 36.08
CA ILE A 283 11.49 -10.62 37.21
C ILE A 283 11.28 -11.55 38.41
N TRP A 284 10.05 -11.95 38.70
CA TRP A 284 9.74 -12.89 39.77
C TRP A 284 10.44 -14.23 39.57
N LEU A 285 10.43 -14.82 38.38
CA LEU A 285 11.14 -16.09 38.09
C LEU A 285 12.63 -15.94 38.23
N ILE A 286 13.23 -14.85 37.79
CA ILE A 286 14.66 -14.59 37.92
C ILE A 286 15.04 -14.39 39.37
N ASP A 287 14.19 -13.72 40.16
CA ASP A 287 14.39 -13.49 41.59
C ASP A 287 14.48 -14.81 42.37
N GLN A 288 13.68 -15.83 42.01
CA GLN A 288 13.77 -17.16 42.61
C GLN A 288 15.18 -17.80 42.38
N VAL A 289 15.78 -17.53 41.23
CA VAL A 289 17.13 -18.06 40.91
C VAL A 289 18.23 -17.21 41.55
N VAL A 290 18.09 -15.89 41.51
CA VAL A 290 19.06 -14.94 42.08
C VAL A 290 19.16 -15.10 43.57
N ASN A 291 18.05 -15.34 44.29
CA ASN A 291 18.01 -15.57 45.72
C ASN A 291 18.78 -16.84 46.17
N LEU A 292 19.08 -17.78 45.26
CA LEU A 292 19.93 -18.93 45.55
C LEU A 292 21.46 -18.60 45.61
N LEU A 293 21.85 -17.40 45.18
CA LEU A 293 23.25 -16.97 45.18
C LEU A 293 23.66 -16.49 46.56
N PRO A 294 24.86 -16.86 47.05
CA PRO A 294 25.35 -16.40 48.36
C PRO A 294 25.46 -14.87 48.39
N GLY A 295 24.82 -14.23 49.37
CA GLY A 295 24.88 -12.78 49.59
C GLY A 295 23.79 -11.94 48.92
N MET A 296 22.72 -12.56 48.39
CA MET A 296 21.53 -11.90 47.84
C MET A 296 20.34 -11.91 48.80
#